data_f575c1537608c20db62113dedad82f8b
#
_entry.id   f575c1537608c20db62113dedad82f8b
#
_cell.length_a   1.000
_cell.length_b   1.000
_cell.length_c   1.000
_cell.angle_alpha   90.00
_cell.angle_beta   90.00
_cell.angle_gamma   90.00
#
_symmetry.space_group_name_H-M   'P 1'
#
loop_
_entity.id
_entity.type
_entity.pdbx_description
1 polymer ?
#
loop_
_entity_poly.entity_id
_entity_poly.type
_entity_poly.pdbx_seq_one_letter_code
_entity_poly.pdbx_strand_id
1 'polypeptide(L)'
;LYIVNQPQPEMAYMQPIRFLDLPHWKTDIPDSNFLDVFSPQFAEHCDRMATEIALPVKNDPFLLGYSMTDCPLFTEEDLRERPDVIGGKRRESRIGWPRRLRNMGADAPGKNAYVATMRDLYRGSIGDFNTTYATQFDSFDALAAAKDWRPQTQLSNANETRDNIEFLQRCVARYYQTARDAIRRYDTNHMFVGNKINANTDTLDTVLPITSQYTDLVFYQMYARYEVQRPGLDRWSKVTDKPFINGDSAFTMTTDIMPRPYGPVADDLEQRAEWTGEFFVRAFERPDFVGWHYCGLIDAPILVPRKQSRQHSGLLDGYGEPYPELEKVLRKCADEIYNIATP
;
A
#
# COMPACT_ATOMS: atom_id res chain seq x y z
N LEU A 1 -6.24 15.97 -5.23
CA LEU A 1 -6.86 14.68 -5.47
C LEU A 1 -7.58 14.23 -4.19
N TYR A 2 -8.86 13.89 -4.31
CA TYR A 2 -9.66 13.39 -3.18
C TYR A 2 -9.82 11.88 -3.25
N ILE A 3 -9.65 11.20 -2.11
CA ILE A 3 -10.10 9.82 -1.92
C ILE A 3 -11.33 9.92 -1.03
N VAL A 4 -12.50 9.69 -1.58
CA VAL A 4 -13.77 9.89 -0.87
C VAL A 4 -14.56 8.59 -0.77
N ASN A 5 -15.27 8.45 0.33
CA ASN A 5 -16.25 7.37 0.48
C ASN A 5 -17.58 7.69 -0.25
N GLN A 6 -17.76 8.95 -0.65
CA GLN A 6 -18.88 9.40 -1.48
C GLN A 6 -18.38 10.43 -2.51
N PRO A 7 -18.80 10.33 -3.78
CA PRO A 7 -18.41 11.30 -4.81
C PRO A 7 -18.79 12.71 -4.42
N GLN A 8 -17.85 13.64 -4.61
CA GLN A 8 -18.15 15.09 -4.51
C GLN A 8 -18.42 15.58 -5.93
N PRO A 9 -19.58 16.22 -6.17
CA PRO A 9 -19.88 16.78 -7.50
C PRO A 9 -18.77 17.74 -7.94
N GLU A 10 -18.40 17.65 -9.21
CA GLU A 10 -17.46 18.58 -9.88
C GLU A 10 -16.03 18.59 -9.35
N MET A 11 -15.59 17.54 -8.66
CA MET A 11 -14.21 17.40 -8.20
C MET A 11 -13.63 16.03 -8.58
N ALA A 12 -12.45 16.04 -9.20
CA ALA A 12 -11.76 14.80 -9.54
C ALA A 12 -11.41 13.97 -8.28
N TYR A 13 -11.74 12.68 -8.30
CA TYR A 13 -11.56 11.79 -7.16
C TYR A 13 -11.13 10.39 -7.54
N MET A 14 -10.61 9.65 -6.57
CA MET A 14 -10.38 8.20 -6.64
C MET A 14 -11.40 7.47 -5.76
N GLN A 15 -12.02 6.41 -6.31
CA GLN A 15 -12.93 5.55 -5.58
C GLN A 15 -12.16 4.39 -4.92
N PRO A 16 -12.13 4.25 -3.59
CA PRO A 16 -11.49 3.13 -2.95
C PRO A 16 -12.36 1.87 -3.01
N ILE A 17 -11.76 0.75 -3.41
CA ILE A 17 -12.33 -0.60 -3.29
C ILE A 17 -11.36 -1.45 -2.48
N ARG A 18 -11.68 -1.66 -1.20
CA ARG A 18 -10.75 -2.26 -0.25
C ARG A 18 -10.91 -3.77 -0.17
N PHE A 19 -10.49 -4.49 -1.21
CA PHE A 19 -10.64 -5.93 -1.33
C PHE A 19 -10.02 -6.74 -0.17
N LEU A 20 -9.03 -6.17 0.54
CA LEU A 20 -8.39 -6.80 1.69
C LEU A 20 -8.97 -6.33 3.04
N ASP A 21 -9.84 -5.32 3.06
CA ASP A 21 -10.44 -4.80 4.28
C ASP A 21 -11.64 -5.66 4.70
N LEU A 22 -11.37 -6.89 5.04
CA LEU A 22 -12.37 -7.73 5.68
C LEU A 22 -12.53 -7.31 7.16
N PRO A 23 -13.72 -7.46 7.74
CA PRO A 23 -13.93 -7.20 9.16
C PRO A 23 -12.91 -7.89 10.06
N HIS A 24 -12.45 -9.05 9.65
CA HIS A 24 -11.51 -9.92 10.37
C HIS A 24 -10.03 -9.58 10.12
N TRP A 25 -9.71 -8.82 9.10
CA TRP A 25 -8.36 -8.48 8.72
C TRP A 25 -7.66 -7.52 9.69
N LYS A 26 -8.46 -6.72 10.40
CA LYS A 26 -8.00 -5.75 11.40
C LYS A 26 -8.12 -6.27 12.84
N THR A 27 -8.62 -7.47 13.04
CA THR A 27 -8.82 -8.05 14.36
C THR A 27 -7.64 -8.92 14.76
N ASP A 28 -7.36 -8.96 16.07
CA ASP A 28 -6.35 -9.83 16.70
C ASP A 28 -6.70 -11.34 16.61
N ILE A 29 -7.66 -11.72 15.77
CA ILE A 29 -8.13 -13.10 15.65
C ILE A 29 -7.17 -13.87 14.73
N PRO A 30 -6.51 -14.90 15.24
CA PRO A 30 -5.58 -15.70 14.45
C PRO A 30 -6.29 -16.40 13.28
N ASP A 31 -5.66 -16.44 12.14
CA ASP A 31 -5.70 -17.41 11.03
C ASP A 31 -7.04 -17.84 10.42
N SER A 32 -8.18 -17.78 11.11
CA SER A 32 -9.45 -18.34 10.62
C SER A 32 -10.08 -17.57 9.46
N ASN A 33 -9.63 -16.36 9.18
CA ASN A 33 -10.26 -15.43 8.24
C ASN A 33 -9.31 -14.88 7.16
N PHE A 34 -8.14 -15.48 6.99
CA PHE A 34 -7.21 -15.12 5.93
C PHE A 34 -7.80 -15.54 4.58
N LEU A 35 -7.98 -14.58 3.66
CA LEU A 35 -8.42 -14.90 2.31
C LEU A 35 -7.27 -15.48 1.50
N ASP A 36 -7.47 -16.71 1.06
CA ASP A 36 -6.62 -17.30 0.05
C ASP A 36 -6.92 -16.65 -1.31
N VAL A 37 -6.00 -15.81 -1.80
CA VAL A 37 -6.17 -15.08 -3.08
C VAL A 37 -6.20 -16.00 -4.31
N PHE A 38 -5.84 -17.26 -4.16
CA PHE A 38 -5.97 -18.29 -5.20
C PHE A 38 -7.32 -18.99 -5.17
N SER A 39 -8.12 -18.77 -4.13
CA SER A 39 -9.42 -19.42 -3.98
C SER A 39 -10.50 -18.81 -4.88
N PRO A 40 -11.47 -19.61 -5.37
CA PRO A 40 -12.64 -19.10 -6.06
C PRO A 40 -13.42 -18.07 -5.23
N GLN A 41 -13.50 -18.26 -3.93
CA GLN A 41 -14.20 -17.36 -3.00
C GLN A 41 -13.61 -15.95 -3.00
N PHE A 42 -12.29 -15.82 -3.19
CA PHE A 42 -11.67 -14.51 -3.34
C PHE A 42 -12.10 -13.82 -4.64
N ALA A 43 -12.18 -14.56 -5.75
CA ALA A 43 -12.64 -14.01 -7.03
C ALA A 43 -14.12 -13.57 -6.96
N GLU A 44 -14.97 -14.36 -6.31
CA GLU A 44 -16.39 -14.04 -6.06
C GLU A 44 -16.52 -12.78 -5.17
N HIS A 45 -15.68 -12.67 -4.14
CA HIS A 45 -15.63 -11.48 -3.29
C HIS A 45 -15.24 -10.23 -4.08
N CYS A 46 -14.20 -10.32 -4.91
CA CYS A 46 -13.77 -9.19 -5.76
C CYS A 46 -14.88 -8.78 -6.73
N ASP A 47 -15.57 -9.72 -7.34
CA ASP A 47 -16.66 -9.45 -8.27
C ASP A 47 -17.85 -8.76 -7.59
N ARG A 48 -18.25 -9.24 -6.41
CA ARG A 48 -19.29 -8.60 -5.61
C ARG A 48 -18.93 -7.17 -5.26
N MET A 49 -17.70 -6.91 -4.76
CA MET A 49 -17.28 -5.56 -4.41
C MET A 49 -17.22 -4.64 -5.64
N ALA A 50 -16.77 -5.15 -6.78
CA ALA A 50 -16.75 -4.37 -8.01
C ALA A 50 -18.18 -4.03 -8.49
N THR A 51 -19.12 -4.96 -8.37
CA THR A 51 -20.54 -4.72 -8.65
C THR A 51 -21.15 -3.65 -7.75
N GLU A 52 -20.85 -3.71 -6.47
CA GLU A 52 -21.41 -2.79 -5.47
C GLU A 52 -20.82 -1.38 -5.55
N ILE A 53 -19.54 -1.25 -5.92
CA ILE A 53 -18.78 0.01 -5.80
C ILE A 53 -18.41 0.60 -7.18
N ALA A 54 -17.88 -0.20 -8.11
CA ALA A 54 -17.43 0.31 -9.40
C ALA A 54 -18.60 0.53 -10.38
N LEU A 55 -19.53 -0.42 -10.45
CA LEU A 55 -20.65 -0.34 -11.39
C LEU A 55 -21.51 0.93 -11.23
N PRO A 56 -21.83 1.43 -10.02
CA PRO A 56 -22.62 2.66 -9.87
C PRO A 56 -21.93 3.93 -10.36
N VAL A 57 -20.58 3.97 -10.35
CA VAL A 57 -19.80 5.20 -10.65
C VAL A 57 -19.06 5.15 -11.97
N LYS A 58 -19.20 4.09 -12.75
CA LYS A 58 -18.46 3.88 -14.02
C LYS A 58 -18.64 4.95 -15.11
N ASN A 59 -19.67 5.76 -15.01
CA ASN A 59 -19.95 6.84 -15.96
C ASN A 59 -19.73 8.23 -15.33
N ASP A 60 -19.18 8.31 -14.13
CA ASP A 60 -18.92 9.60 -13.48
C ASP A 60 -17.70 10.28 -14.14
N PRO A 61 -17.85 11.47 -14.76
CA PRO A 61 -16.76 12.14 -15.47
C PRO A 61 -15.66 12.67 -14.53
N PHE A 62 -15.92 12.74 -13.23
CA PHE A 62 -14.94 13.17 -12.23
C PHE A 62 -14.16 12.01 -11.59
N LEU A 63 -14.56 10.77 -11.86
CA LEU A 63 -13.81 9.61 -11.39
C LEU A 63 -12.50 9.47 -12.17
N LEU A 64 -11.37 9.50 -11.49
CA LEU A 64 -10.05 9.23 -12.07
C LEU A 64 -9.77 7.74 -12.17
N GLY A 65 -10.16 7.00 -11.16
CA GLY A 65 -9.90 5.58 -11.09
C GLY A 65 -10.18 4.95 -9.73
N TYR A 66 -9.82 3.69 -9.63
CA TYR A 66 -10.08 2.86 -8.44
C TYR A 66 -8.78 2.61 -7.68
N SER A 67 -8.71 3.12 -6.45
CA SER A 67 -7.67 2.74 -5.50
C SER A 67 -8.11 1.52 -4.69
N MET A 68 -7.17 0.82 -4.09
CA MET A 68 -7.45 -0.34 -3.25
C MET A 68 -7.15 -0.07 -1.77
N THR A 69 -6.67 -1.06 -1.05
CA THR A 69 -6.36 -0.96 0.38
C THR A 69 -5.21 0.01 0.65
N ASP A 70 -5.36 0.79 1.70
CA ASP A 70 -4.35 1.72 2.18
C ASP A 70 -3.22 0.98 2.89
N CYS A 71 -2.00 1.15 2.39
CA CYS A 71 -0.76 0.63 2.96
C CYS A 71 -0.84 -0.85 3.40
N PRO A 72 -1.24 -1.79 2.52
CA PRO A 72 -1.17 -3.19 2.86
C PRO A 72 0.30 -3.57 3.11
N LEU A 73 0.53 -4.35 4.14
CA LEU A 73 1.87 -4.79 4.50
C LEU A 73 2.22 -6.08 3.76
N PHE A 74 2.60 -5.95 2.50
CA PHE A 74 3.11 -7.07 1.72
C PHE A 74 4.51 -7.45 2.20
N THR A 75 4.58 -8.47 3.03
CA THR A 75 5.82 -8.97 3.61
C THR A 75 5.82 -10.49 3.66
N GLU A 76 7.01 -11.07 3.64
CA GLU A 76 7.19 -12.51 3.86
C GLU A 76 7.01 -12.90 5.33
N GLU A 77 7.08 -11.94 6.25
CA GLU A 77 7.00 -12.13 7.69
C GLU A 77 5.57 -12.04 8.22
N ASP A 78 5.34 -12.68 9.39
CA ASP A 78 4.12 -12.57 10.16
C ASP A 78 4.10 -11.33 11.09
N LEU A 79 3.03 -11.22 11.87
CA LEU A 79 2.81 -10.17 12.86
C LEU A 79 4.05 -9.87 13.71
N ARG A 80 4.44 -8.60 13.76
CA ARG A 80 5.43 -8.09 14.71
C ARG A 80 4.83 -7.02 15.61
N GLU A 81 5.19 -7.07 16.90
CA GLU A 81 4.99 -5.93 17.79
C GLU A 81 6.04 -4.88 17.46
N ARG A 82 5.60 -3.66 17.18
CA ARG A 82 6.50 -2.50 17.06
C ARG A 82 6.21 -1.51 18.19
N PRO A 83 7.23 -0.82 18.73
CA PRO A 83 6.98 0.30 19.63
C PRO A 83 6.17 1.38 18.88
N ASP A 84 5.09 1.85 19.49
CA ASP A 84 4.38 3.03 18.98
C ASP A 84 5.19 4.29 19.31
N VAL A 85 5.07 5.30 18.46
CA VAL A 85 5.72 6.62 18.61
C VAL A 85 5.34 7.32 19.93
N ILE A 86 4.26 6.92 20.57
CA ILE A 86 3.75 7.49 21.84
C ILE A 86 4.03 6.57 23.05
N GLY A 87 4.97 5.61 22.94
CA GLY A 87 5.36 4.76 24.06
C GLY A 87 4.46 3.55 24.33
N GLY A 88 3.51 3.27 23.42
CA GLY A 88 2.72 2.05 23.41
C GLY A 88 3.32 0.96 22.52
N LYS A 89 2.77 -0.25 22.59
CA LYS A 89 3.04 -1.30 21.63
C LYS A 89 1.92 -1.33 20.59
N ARG A 90 2.27 -1.18 19.32
CA ARG A 90 1.35 -1.35 18.20
C ARG A 90 1.54 -2.72 17.59
N ARG A 91 0.47 -3.50 17.53
CA ARG A 91 0.44 -4.69 16.69
C ARG A 91 0.19 -4.26 15.25
N GLU A 92 1.16 -4.47 14.38
CA GLU A 92 0.97 -4.38 12.94
C GLU A 92 0.59 -5.76 12.42
N SER A 93 -0.62 -5.88 11.90
CA SER A 93 -1.03 -7.05 11.13
C SER A 93 -0.27 -7.01 9.80
N ARG A 94 0.75 -7.82 9.67
CA ARG A 94 1.46 -8.04 8.42
C ARG A 94 0.83 -9.22 7.70
N ILE A 95 0.61 -9.06 6.41
CA ILE A 95 0.09 -10.15 5.59
C ILE A 95 1.24 -11.08 5.25
N GLY A 96 1.56 -11.98 6.13
CA GLY A 96 2.52 -13.05 5.89
C GLY A 96 1.94 -14.13 5.00
N TRP A 97 1.45 -13.78 3.80
CA TRP A 97 0.87 -14.76 2.88
C TRP A 97 1.74 -15.99 2.66
N PRO A 98 3.06 -15.88 2.40
CA PRO A 98 3.90 -17.05 2.21
C PRO A 98 3.83 -18.03 3.37
N ARG A 99 3.95 -17.52 4.57
CA ARG A 99 3.96 -18.34 5.79
C ARG A 99 2.62 -18.95 6.13
N ARG A 100 1.53 -18.24 5.82
CA ARG A 100 0.17 -18.72 6.07
C ARG A 100 -0.24 -19.76 5.05
N LEU A 101 -0.08 -19.47 3.76
CA LEU A 101 -0.49 -20.36 2.70
C LEU A 101 0.31 -21.67 2.69
N ARG A 102 1.62 -21.62 2.99
CA ARG A 102 2.43 -22.84 3.08
C ARG A 102 1.99 -23.82 4.17
N ASN A 103 1.30 -23.31 5.20
CA ASN A 103 0.84 -24.09 6.34
C ASN A 103 -0.63 -24.53 6.24
N MET A 104 -1.33 -24.18 5.18
CA MET A 104 -2.70 -24.66 4.92
C MET A 104 -2.71 -26.14 4.53
N GLY A 105 -3.90 -26.73 4.51
CA GLY A 105 -4.11 -28.11 4.06
C GLY A 105 -4.05 -28.26 2.54
N ALA A 106 -4.00 -29.49 2.06
CA ALA A 106 -3.90 -29.83 0.64
C ALA A 106 -5.09 -29.37 -0.23
N ASP A 107 -6.22 -29.13 0.41
CA ASP A 107 -7.45 -28.64 -0.20
C ASP A 107 -7.44 -27.13 -0.47
N ALA A 108 -6.46 -26.40 0.10
CA ALA A 108 -6.34 -24.97 -0.08
C ALA A 108 -5.61 -24.62 -1.40
N PRO A 109 -6.23 -23.84 -2.31
CA PRO A 109 -5.59 -23.43 -3.56
C PRO A 109 -4.27 -22.69 -3.35
N GLY A 110 -4.15 -21.87 -2.32
CA GLY A 110 -2.93 -21.16 -1.98
C GLY A 110 -1.80 -22.07 -1.50
N LYS A 111 -2.12 -23.18 -0.82
CA LYS A 111 -1.13 -24.22 -0.50
C LYS A 111 -0.60 -24.88 -1.76
N ASN A 112 -1.48 -25.19 -2.69
CA ASN A 112 -1.08 -25.80 -3.96
C ASN A 112 -0.22 -24.83 -4.80
N ALA A 113 -0.57 -23.53 -4.79
CA ALA A 113 0.24 -22.49 -5.43
C ALA A 113 1.63 -22.36 -4.79
N TYR A 114 1.73 -22.45 -3.45
CA TYR A 114 3.02 -22.49 -2.76
C TYR A 114 3.86 -23.68 -3.19
N VAL A 115 3.28 -24.89 -3.17
CA VAL A 115 4.00 -26.12 -3.55
C VAL A 115 4.46 -26.08 -5.01
N ALA A 116 3.61 -25.58 -5.92
CA ALA A 116 4.00 -25.38 -7.31
C ALA A 116 5.18 -24.40 -7.43
N THR A 117 5.15 -23.28 -6.68
CA THR A 117 6.25 -22.32 -6.64
C THR A 117 7.56 -22.97 -6.15
N MET A 118 7.50 -23.74 -5.07
CA MET A 118 8.68 -24.43 -4.56
C MET A 118 9.19 -25.49 -5.55
N ARG A 119 8.29 -26.22 -6.19
CA ARG A 119 8.66 -27.20 -7.24
C ARG A 119 9.43 -26.52 -8.39
N ASP A 120 8.99 -25.35 -8.82
CA ASP A 120 9.66 -24.58 -9.87
C ASP A 120 11.04 -24.09 -9.40
N LEU A 121 11.12 -23.43 -8.22
CA LEU A 121 12.36 -22.88 -7.67
C LEU A 121 13.44 -23.96 -7.46
N TYR A 122 13.04 -25.14 -7.02
CA TYR A 122 13.92 -26.29 -6.78
C TYR A 122 13.99 -27.24 -7.96
N ARG A 123 13.48 -26.85 -9.15
CA ARG A 123 13.54 -27.61 -10.40
C ARG A 123 13.07 -29.07 -10.25
N GLY A 124 12.04 -29.27 -9.43
CA GLY A 124 11.50 -30.59 -9.13
C GLY A 124 12.28 -31.42 -8.10
N SER A 125 13.39 -30.90 -7.56
CA SER A 125 14.22 -31.61 -6.57
C SER A 125 13.66 -31.38 -5.15
N ILE A 126 12.94 -32.36 -4.62
CA ILE A 126 12.51 -32.34 -3.21
C ILE A 126 13.70 -32.47 -2.25
N GLY A 127 14.79 -33.09 -2.65
CA GLY A 127 16.02 -33.20 -1.87
C GLY A 127 16.68 -31.85 -1.61
N ASP A 128 16.73 -30.97 -2.62
CA ASP A 128 17.28 -29.62 -2.48
C ASP A 128 16.37 -28.74 -1.59
N PHE A 129 15.06 -28.88 -1.74
CA PHE A 129 14.10 -28.25 -0.84
C PHE A 129 14.32 -28.71 0.61
N ASN A 130 14.39 -30.03 0.84
CA ASN A 130 14.61 -30.61 2.15
C ASN A 130 15.90 -30.10 2.80
N THR A 131 16.98 -30.00 2.01
CA THR A 131 18.26 -29.44 2.48
C THR A 131 18.12 -27.99 2.94
N THR A 132 17.43 -27.17 2.15
CA THR A 132 17.22 -25.74 2.45
C THR A 132 16.37 -25.53 3.71
N TYR A 133 15.33 -26.33 3.87
CA TYR A 133 14.34 -26.18 4.94
C TYR A 133 14.58 -27.09 6.15
N ALA A 134 15.63 -27.92 6.11
CA ALA A 134 15.92 -28.94 7.11
C ALA A 134 14.69 -29.86 7.36
N THR A 135 14.10 -30.39 6.28
CA THR A 135 12.94 -31.28 6.29
C THR A 135 13.24 -32.62 5.64
N GLN A 136 12.29 -33.55 5.65
CA GLN A 136 12.45 -34.91 5.10
C GLN A 136 11.17 -35.32 4.38
N PHE A 137 10.66 -34.49 3.46
CA PHE A 137 9.51 -34.84 2.65
C PHE A 137 9.94 -35.83 1.53
N ASP A 138 9.16 -36.86 1.32
CA ASP A 138 9.42 -37.85 0.24
C ASP A 138 9.14 -37.24 -1.15
N SER A 139 8.25 -36.27 -1.23
CA SER A 139 7.86 -35.63 -2.48
C SER A 139 7.22 -34.26 -2.25
N PHE A 140 7.02 -33.46 -3.31
CA PHE A 140 6.22 -32.25 -3.26
C PHE A 140 4.73 -32.53 -2.95
N ASP A 141 4.24 -33.73 -3.25
CA ASP A 141 2.88 -34.11 -2.90
C ASP A 141 2.76 -34.38 -1.39
N ALA A 142 3.81 -34.93 -0.77
CA ALA A 142 3.91 -35.03 0.69
C ALA A 142 3.98 -33.65 1.36
N LEU A 143 4.70 -32.69 0.77
CA LEU A 143 4.70 -31.28 1.22
C LEU A 143 3.31 -30.64 1.07
N ALA A 144 2.58 -30.92 0.00
CA ALA A 144 1.21 -30.44 -0.20
C ALA A 144 0.26 -30.96 0.89
N ALA A 145 0.37 -32.23 1.24
CA ALA A 145 -0.44 -32.85 2.28
C ALA A 145 -0.12 -32.36 3.70
N ALA A 146 1.09 -31.84 3.93
CA ALA A 146 1.55 -31.41 5.25
C ALA A 146 0.94 -30.05 5.64
N LYS A 147 0.07 -30.07 6.66
CA LYS A 147 -0.48 -28.89 7.31
C LYS A 147 0.42 -28.45 8.47
N ASP A 148 0.49 -27.15 8.74
CA ASP A 148 1.25 -26.56 9.87
C ASP A 148 2.70 -27.10 10.01
N TRP A 149 3.32 -27.44 8.88
CA TRP A 149 4.61 -28.14 8.83
C TRP A 149 5.79 -27.25 9.24
N ARG A 150 5.61 -25.92 9.26
CA ARG A 150 6.67 -24.99 9.64
C ARG A 150 6.11 -23.86 10.52
N PRO A 151 6.64 -23.66 11.75
CA PRO A 151 6.15 -22.60 12.63
C PRO A 151 6.20 -21.22 11.97
N GLN A 152 5.12 -20.46 12.07
CA GLN A 152 5.03 -19.12 11.49
C GLN A 152 6.01 -18.14 12.15
N THR A 153 6.31 -18.34 13.43
CA THR A 153 7.22 -17.52 14.23
C THR A 153 8.70 -17.85 14.02
N GLN A 154 9.01 -18.92 13.29
CA GLN A 154 10.40 -19.30 13.02
C GLN A 154 11.05 -18.27 12.09
N LEU A 155 12.23 -17.79 12.45
CA LEU A 155 13.02 -16.91 11.60
C LEU A 155 13.44 -17.66 10.32
N SER A 156 13.26 -17.00 9.18
CA SER A 156 13.70 -17.51 7.89
C SER A 156 15.23 -17.41 7.78
N ASN A 157 15.86 -18.45 7.23
CA ASN A 157 17.21 -18.30 6.69
C ASN A 157 17.17 -17.52 5.36
N ALA A 158 18.34 -17.14 4.84
CA ALA A 158 18.42 -16.31 3.63
C ALA A 158 17.75 -16.94 2.39
N ASN A 159 17.86 -18.27 2.22
CA ASN A 159 17.20 -18.97 1.12
C ASN A 159 15.68 -18.99 1.30
N GLU A 160 15.21 -19.29 2.50
CA GLU A 160 13.79 -19.26 2.83
C GLU A 160 13.20 -17.86 2.64
N THR A 161 13.90 -16.80 3.04
CA THR A 161 13.48 -15.42 2.82
C THR A 161 13.31 -15.14 1.33
N ARG A 162 14.27 -15.52 0.50
CA ARG A 162 14.19 -15.38 -0.96
C ARG A 162 12.98 -16.13 -1.53
N ASP A 163 12.79 -17.37 -1.14
CA ASP A 163 11.69 -18.21 -1.63
C ASP A 163 10.32 -17.65 -1.20
N ASN A 164 10.24 -17.13 0.04
CA ASN A 164 9.03 -16.50 0.54
C ASN A 164 8.74 -15.18 -0.20
N ILE A 165 9.75 -14.39 -0.57
CA ILE A 165 9.58 -13.17 -1.38
C ILE A 165 9.07 -13.53 -2.77
N GLU A 166 9.65 -14.55 -3.42
CA GLU A 166 9.19 -15.04 -4.72
C GLU A 166 7.71 -15.48 -4.67
N PHE A 167 7.35 -16.24 -3.64
CA PHE A 167 5.94 -16.63 -3.46
C PHE A 167 5.04 -15.46 -3.10
N LEU A 168 5.50 -14.50 -2.30
CA LEU A 168 4.78 -13.27 -2.02
C LEU A 168 4.46 -12.50 -3.30
N GLN A 169 5.41 -12.38 -4.22
CA GLN A 169 5.20 -11.74 -5.51
C GLN A 169 4.12 -12.45 -6.33
N ARG A 170 4.07 -13.78 -6.33
CA ARG A 170 2.99 -14.56 -6.96
C ARG A 170 1.62 -14.32 -6.29
N CYS A 171 1.59 -14.22 -4.96
CA CYS A 171 0.37 -13.85 -4.24
C CYS A 171 -0.12 -12.44 -4.62
N VAL A 172 0.79 -11.48 -4.66
CA VAL A 172 0.49 -10.09 -5.06
C VAL A 172 0.02 -10.03 -6.51
N ALA A 173 0.69 -10.75 -7.43
CA ALA A 173 0.26 -10.87 -8.83
C ALA A 173 -1.19 -11.39 -8.92
N ARG A 174 -1.49 -12.49 -8.23
CA ARG A 174 -2.83 -13.08 -8.23
C ARG A 174 -3.89 -12.13 -7.64
N TYR A 175 -3.54 -11.45 -6.56
CA TYR A 175 -4.40 -10.44 -5.94
C TYR A 175 -4.75 -9.31 -6.92
N TYR A 176 -3.73 -8.68 -7.51
CA TYR A 176 -3.91 -7.55 -8.43
C TYR A 176 -4.66 -7.96 -9.69
N GLN A 177 -4.31 -9.10 -10.28
CA GLN A 177 -5.00 -9.63 -11.45
C GLN A 177 -6.49 -9.83 -11.16
N THR A 178 -6.81 -10.53 -10.06
CA THR A 178 -8.21 -10.85 -9.70
C THR A 178 -9.02 -9.56 -9.44
N ALA A 179 -8.45 -8.61 -8.71
CA ALA A 179 -9.08 -7.33 -8.41
C ALA A 179 -9.30 -6.48 -9.68
N ARG A 180 -8.27 -6.38 -10.54
CA ARG A 180 -8.35 -5.68 -11.82
C ARG A 180 -9.40 -6.29 -12.74
N ASP A 181 -9.38 -7.60 -12.90
CA ASP A 181 -10.31 -8.32 -13.76
C ASP A 181 -11.77 -8.15 -13.29
N ALA A 182 -11.99 -8.12 -11.97
CA ALA A 182 -13.30 -7.85 -11.40
C ALA A 182 -13.80 -6.44 -11.74
N ILE A 183 -12.96 -5.40 -11.58
CA ILE A 183 -13.33 -4.03 -11.92
C ILE A 183 -13.55 -3.91 -13.43
N ARG A 184 -12.66 -4.45 -14.27
CA ARG A 184 -12.69 -4.34 -15.73
C ARG A 184 -13.92 -5.00 -16.37
N ARG A 185 -14.60 -5.90 -15.68
CA ARG A 185 -15.93 -6.41 -16.12
C ARG A 185 -17.00 -5.34 -16.16
N TYR A 186 -16.91 -4.32 -15.31
CA TYR A 186 -17.93 -3.29 -15.18
C TYR A 186 -17.47 -1.93 -15.69
N ASP A 187 -16.18 -1.64 -15.59
CA ASP A 187 -15.58 -0.37 -15.99
C ASP A 187 -14.24 -0.58 -16.70
N THR A 188 -14.22 -0.31 -17.99
CA THR A 188 -13.02 -0.39 -18.84
C THR A 188 -12.37 0.98 -19.08
N ASN A 189 -12.98 2.07 -18.61
CA ASN A 189 -12.60 3.44 -18.92
C ASN A 189 -11.66 4.04 -17.86
N HIS A 190 -12.03 3.96 -16.57
CA HIS A 190 -11.29 4.61 -15.51
C HIS A 190 -10.03 3.82 -15.10
N MET A 191 -9.05 4.51 -14.52
CA MET A 191 -7.77 3.90 -14.15
C MET A 191 -7.92 2.84 -13.05
N PHE A 192 -7.15 1.78 -13.14
CA PHE A 192 -6.89 0.87 -12.04
C PHE A 192 -5.62 1.30 -11.31
N VAL A 193 -5.80 2.01 -10.20
CA VAL A 193 -4.71 2.65 -9.45
C VAL A 193 -3.99 1.65 -8.54
N GLY A 194 -4.70 0.68 -8.01
CA GLY A 194 -4.13 -0.31 -7.09
C GLY A 194 -4.00 0.20 -5.65
N ASN A 195 -3.16 -0.47 -4.88
CA ASN A 195 -2.91 -0.12 -3.48
C ASN A 195 -1.99 1.10 -3.35
N LYS A 196 -2.26 1.95 -2.35
CA LYS A 196 -1.27 2.90 -1.86
C LYS A 196 -0.22 2.15 -1.04
N ILE A 197 0.99 2.01 -1.56
CA ILE A 197 2.04 1.18 -0.95
C ILE A 197 2.98 2.04 -0.13
N ASN A 198 3.31 1.57 1.08
CA ASN A 198 4.21 2.28 1.97
C ASN A 198 5.67 2.19 1.47
N ALA A 199 6.20 3.32 1.02
CA ALA A 199 7.57 3.47 0.56
C ALA A 199 8.54 4.01 1.65
N ASN A 200 8.08 4.20 2.90
CA ASN A 200 9.00 4.39 4.03
C ASN A 200 9.66 3.07 4.47
N THR A 201 9.33 1.98 3.80
CA THR A 201 9.89 0.64 3.96
C THR A 201 10.30 0.10 2.60
N ASP A 202 10.92 -1.07 2.55
CA ASP A 202 11.28 -1.81 1.33
C ASP A 202 10.10 -2.51 0.64
N THR A 203 8.89 -2.33 1.14
CA THR A 203 7.69 -2.99 0.59
C THR A 203 7.49 -2.64 -0.88
N LEU A 204 7.60 -1.36 -1.23
CA LEU A 204 7.42 -0.93 -2.63
C LEU A 204 8.51 -1.53 -3.54
N ASP A 205 9.77 -1.51 -3.13
CA ASP A 205 10.86 -2.13 -3.90
C ASP A 205 10.61 -3.62 -4.16
N THR A 206 10.04 -4.33 -3.18
CA THR A 206 9.73 -5.77 -3.28
C THR A 206 8.61 -6.07 -4.28
N VAL A 207 7.55 -5.24 -4.32
CA VAL A 207 6.34 -5.58 -5.08
C VAL A 207 6.14 -4.76 -6.36
N LEU A 208 6.86 -3.65 -6.55
CA LEU A 208 6.73 -2.78 -7.72
C LEU A 208 6.89 -3.52 -9.07
N PRO A 209 7.86 -4.45 -9.24
CA PRO A 209 8.02 -5.19 -10.50
C PRO A 209 6.77 -5.98 -10.89
N ILE A 210 5.94 -6.31 -9.91
CA ILE A 210 4.71 -7.08 -10.10
C ILE A 210 3.51 -6.15 -10.21
N THR A 211 3.32 -5.24 -9.26
CA THR A 211 2.13 -4.37 -9.21
C THR A 211 2.01 -3.48 -10.43
N SER A 212 3.12 -2.96 -10.94
CA SER A 212 3.16 -2.10 -12.13
C SER A 212 2.69 -2.79 -13.42
N GLN A 213 2.67 -4.13 -13.48
CA GLN A 213 2.12 -4.88 -14.61
C GLN A 213 0.59 -4.80 -14.67
N TYR A 214 -0.07 -4.49 -13.58
CA TYR A 214 -1.52 -4.48 -13.47
C TYR A 214 -2.10 -3.08 -13.34
N THR A 215 -1.35 -2.11 -12.79
CA THR A 215 -1.82 -0.74 -12.50
C THR A 215 -1.53 0.22 -13.64
N ASP A 216 -2.31 1.28 -13.71
CA ASP A 216 -2.12 2.36 -14.69
C ASP A 216 -1.13 3.43 -14.18
N LEU A 217 -0.84 3.44 -12.88
CA LEU A 217 0.15 4.29 -12.22
C LEU A 217 0.71 3.62 -10.96
N VAL A 218 1.77 4.17 -10.41
CA VAL A 218 2.35 3.76 -9.11
C VAL A 218 1.83 4.68 -8.02
N PHE A 219 1.02 4.12 -7.12
CA PHE A 219 0.43 4.83 -6.00
C PHE A 219 1.19 4.47 -4.71
N TYR A 220 1.97 5.42 -4.20
CA TYR A 220 2.83 5.17 -3.04
C TYR A 220 2.59 6.19 -1.92
N GLN A 221 3.06 5.87 -0.72
CA GLN A 221 3.09 6.76 0.43
C GLN A 221 4.53 6.89 0.93
N MET A 222 5.02 8.13 1.04
CA MET A 222 6.32 8.38 1.65
C MET A 222 6.33 9.76 2.33
N TYR A 223 6.45 9.75 3.65
CA TYR A 223 6.56 10.97 4.46
C TYR A 223 8.02 11.39 4.59
N ALA A 224 8.51 12.09 3.59
CA ALA A 224 9.88 12.58 3.54
C ALA A 224 9.99 13.81 2.65
N ARG A 225 11.02 14.62 2.81
CA ARG A 225 11.37 15.69 1.88
C ARG A 225 11.79 15.11 0.53
N TYR A 226 11.75 15.93 -0.51
CA TYR A 226 12.04 15.47 -1.88
C TYR A 226 13.40 14.80 -2.02
N GLU A 227 14.45 15.34 -1.38
CA GLU A 227 15.82 14.78 -1.45
C GLU A 227 15.90 13.33 -0.95
N VAL A 228 15.05 12.99 0.02
CA VAL A 228 14.96 11.63 0.56
C VAL A 228 14.12 10.73 -0.34
N GLN A 229 13.09 11.28 -1.00
CA GLN A 229 12.24 10.52 -1.92
C GLN A 229 12.91 10.29 -3.28
N ARG A 230 13.68 11.27 -3.77
CA ARG A 230 14.30 11.24 -5.11
C ARG A 230 15.06 9.95 -5.43
N PRO A 231 15.97 9.44 -4.57
CA PRO A 231 16.67 8.19 -4.89
C PRO A 231 15.74 6.98 -5.09
N GLY A 232 14.61 6.95 -4.37
CA GLY A 232 13.55 5.96 -4.58
C GLY A 232 12.90 6.12 -5.95
N LEU A 233 12.42 7.32 -6.26
CA LEU A 233 11.81 7.63 -7.57
C LEU A 233 12.76 7.30 -8.74
N ASP A 234 14.05 7.68 -8.63
CA ASP A 234 15.08 7.40 -9.64
C ASP A 234 15.35 5.88 -9.82
N ARG A 235 15.13 5.10 -8.79
CA ARG A 235 15.25 3.64 -8.81
C ARG A 235 14.00 3.01 -9.41
N TRP A 236 12.82 3.45 -8.97
CA TRP A 236 11.54 2.88 -9.41
C TRP A 236 11.23 3.18 -10.87
N SER A 237 11.60 4.36 -11.39
CA SER A 237 11.46 4.70 -12.82
C SER A 237 12.31 3.83 -13.77
N LYS A 238 13.28 3.07 -13.23
CA LYS A 238 14.01 2.05 -14.00
C LYS A 238 13.30 0.70 -14.03
N VAL A 239 12.33 0.50 -13.14
CA VAL A 239 11.56 -0.74 -13.03
C VAL A 239 10.28 -0.68 -13.85
N THR A 240 9.69 0.51 -13.98
CA THR A 240 8.42 0.72 -14.68
C THR A 240 8.38 2.07 -15.41
N ASP A 241 7.62 2.13 -16.49
CA ASP A 241 7.28 3.35 -17.24
C ASP A 241 6.02 4.05 -16.72
N LYS A 242 5.41 3.52 -15.67
CA LYS A 242 4.18 4.08 -15.09
C LYS A 242 4.45 5.37 -14.33
N PRO A 243 3.55 6.37 -14.43
CA PRO A 243 3.67 7.60 -13.66
C PRO A 243 3.46 7.35 -12.15
N PHE A 244 4.02 8.24 -11.34
CA PHE A 244 4.00 8.15 -9.88
C PHE A 244 3.04 9.17 -9.26
N ILE A 245 2.29 8.74 -8.26
CA ILE A 245 1.53 9.61 -7.35
C ILE A 245 1.97 9.32 -5.92
N ASN A 246 2.45 10.35 -5.20
CA ASN A 246 2.56 10.25 -3.75
C ASN A 246 1.16 10.47 -3.15
N GLY A 247 0.53 9.40 -2.74
CA GLY A 247 -0.86 9.36 -2.31
C GLY A 247 -1.07 9.72 -0.85
N ASP A 248 0.00 9.97 -0.10
CA ASP A 248 -0.13 10.29 1.32
C ASP A 248 1.22 10.75 1.89
N SER A 249 1.37 12.07 2.04
CA SER A 249 2.48 12.67 2.77
C SER A 249 2.15 14.09 3.21
N ALA A 250 2.85 14.55 4.22
CA ALA A 250 2.77 15.91 4.74
C ALA A 250 4.06 16.28 5.45
N PHE A 251 4.24 17.57 5.70
CA PHE A 251 5.20 18.11 6.64
C PHE A 251 4.45 18.55 7.90
N THR A 252 5.03 18.32 9.07
CA THR A 252 4.39 18.57 10.34
C THR A 252 5.15 19.62 11.15
N MET A 253 4.50 20.10 12.16
CA MET A 253 5.11 20.80 13.28
C MET A 253 4.71 20.12 14.58
N THR A 254 5.32 20.53 15.71
CA THR A 254 4.89 20.11 17.04
C THR A 254 4.54 21.33 17.88
N THR A 255 3.45 21.22 18.63
CA THR A 255 3.00 22.22 19.62
C THR A 255 2.57 21.50 20.89
N ASP A 256 2.37 22.22 21.98
CA ASP A 256 1.92 21.63 23.26
C ASP A 256 0.57 20.88 23.12
N ILE A 257 -0.31 21.33 22.22
CA ILE A 257 -1.62 20.71 21.98
C ILE A 257 -1.61 19.72 20.82
N MET A 258 -0.54 19.71 20.01
CA MET A 258 -0.32 18.78 18.90
C MET A 258 1.13 18.27 18.93
N PRO A 259 1.51 17.51 19.96
CA PRO A 259 2.91 17.11 20.22
C PRO A 259 3.40 15.94 19.39
N ARG A 260 2.56 15.33 18.56
CA ARG A 260 2.92 14.11 17.82
C ARG A 260 3.62 14.44 16.50
N PRO A 261 4.94 14.18 16.38
CA PRO A 261 5.62 14.29 15.09
C PRO A 261 5.14 13.19 14.14
N TYR A 262 5.04 13.54 12.86
CA TYR A 262 4.73 12.57 11.80
C TYR A 262 5.38 13.02 10.49
N GLY A 263 6.33 12.22 9.98
CA GLY A 263 7.18 12.64 8.86
C GLY A 263 8.19 13.73 9.27
N PRO A 264 8.66 14.55 8.33
CA PRO A 264 9.55 15.67 8.62
C PRO A 264 8.84 16.73 9.48
N VAL A 265 9.54 17.22 10.50
CA VAL A 265 9.03 18.22 11.46
C VAL A 265 9.73 19.54 11.20
N ALA A 266 8.97 20.56 10.81
CA ALA A 266 9.42 21.92 10.63
C ALA A 266 9.45 22.68 11.95
N ASP A 267 10.29 23.69 12.05
CA ASP A 267 10.44 24.53 13.24
C ASP A 267 9.26 25.51 13.39
N ASP A 268 8.72 26.00 12.25
CA ASP A 268 7.61 26.95 12.17
C ASP A 268 6.76 26.76 10.90
N LEU A 269 5.71 27.58 10.74
CA LEU A 269 4.81 27.55 9.59
C LEU A 269 5.47 28.02 8.31
N GLU A 270 6.40 28.98 8.36
CA GLU A 270 7.14 29.46 7.21
C GLU A 270 8.01 28.35 6.64
N GLN A 271 8.78 27.66 7.47
CA GLN A 271 9.61 26.52 7.05
C GLN A 271 8.75 25.37 6.53
N ARG A 272 7.60 25.11 7.17
CA ARG A 272 6.67 24.08 6.70
C ARG A 272 6.11 24.43 5.32
N ALA A 273 5.77 25.68 5.07
CA ALA A 273 5.31 26.19 3.79
C ALA A 273 6.42 26.13 2.73
N GLU A 274 7.64 26.52 3.09
CA GLU A 274 8.83 26.40 2.22
C GLU A 274 9.04 24.97 1.76
N TRP A 275 9.07 24.00 2.68
CA TRP A 275 9.22 22.58 2.33
C TRP A 275 8.09 22.04 1.49
N THR A 276 6.86 22.53 1.73
CA THR A 276 5.68 22.15 0.93
C THR A 276 5.83 22.63 -0.51
N GLY A 277 6.23 23.89 -0.71
CA GLY A 277 6.48 24.46 -2.04
C GLY A 277 7.67 23.81 -2.74
N GLU A 278 8.78 23.59 -2.03
CA GLU A 278 9.96 22.90 -2.55
C GLU A 278 9.61 21.49 -3.04
N PHE A 279 8.92 20.71 -2.21
CA PHE A 279 8.51 19.37 -2.60
C PHE A 279 7.63 19.41 -3.85
N PHE A 280 6.65 20.30 -3.88
CA PHE A 280 5.75 20.44 -5.02
C PHE A 280 6.52 20.71 -6.30
N VAL A 281 7.35 21.78 -6.33
CA VAL A 281 8.12 22.16 -7.52
C VAL A 281 9.02 21.02 -7.97
N ARG A 282 9.85 20.49 -7.05
CA ARG A 282 10.85 19.46 -7.38
C ARG A 282 10.23 18.12 -7.80
N ALA A 283 9.07 17.76 -7.26
CA ALA A 283 8.38 16.55 -7.65
C ALA A 283 7.73 16.69 -9.04
N PHE A 284 7.06 17.80 -9.33
CA PHE A 284 6.41 18.03 -10.62
C PHE A 284 7.36 18.46 -11.76
N GLU A 285 8.62 18.83 -11.48
CA GLU A 285 9.68 18.92 -12.48
C GLU A 285 10.02 17.55 -13.09
N ARG A 286 9.66 16.45 -12.44
CA ARG A 286 9.86 15.11 -12.98
C ARG A 286 8.77 14.76 -13.98
N PRO A 287 9.14 14.28 -15.18
CA PRO A 287 8.14 13.91 -16.21
C PRO A 287 7.29 12.67 -15.82
N ASP A 288 7.76 11.88 -14.85
CA ASP A 288 7.12 10.68 -14.35
C ASP A 288 6.29 10.90 -13.07
N PHE A 289 6.28 12.11 -12.49
CA PHE A 289 5.50 12.42 -11.29
C PHE A 289 4.26 13.25 -11.64
N VAL A 290 3.06 12.70 -11.39
CA VAL A 290 1.80 13.27 -11.87
C VAL A 290 0.83 13.66 -10.76
N GLY A 291 1.15 13.42 -9.49
CA GLY A 291 0.24 13.79 -8.43
C GLY A 291 0.79 13.68 -7.03
N TRP A 292 0.24 14.54 -6.16
CA TRP A 292 0.48 14.52 -4.73
C TRP A 292 -0.83 14.69 -3.97
N HIS A 293 -1.11 13.75 -3.09
CA HIS A 293 -2.20 13.86 -2.14
C HIS A 293 -1.63 14.24 -0.77
N TYR A 294 -1.89 15.48 -0.36
CA TYR A 294 -1.44 15.99 0.93
C TYR A 294 -2.25 15.36 2.07
N CYS A 295 -1.57 14.77 3.05
CA CYS A 295 -2.22 14.12 4.19
C CYS A 295 -2.40 15.09 5.35
N GLY A 296 -3.68 15.31 5.65
CA GLY A 296 -4.15 16.22 6.67
C GLY A 296 -4.81 17.46 6.07
N LEU A 297 -6.15 17.47 6.06
CA LEU A 297 -6.90 18.65 5.65
C LEU A 297 -7.06 19.59 6.84
N ILE A 298 -7.54 19.09 7.98
CA ILE A 298 -7.86 19.87 9.18
C ILE A 298 -7.07 19.29 10.35
N ASP A 299 -6.40 20.14 11.09
CA ASP A 299 -5.70 19.76 12.31
C ASP A 299 -6.68 19.30 13.39
N ALA A 300 -6.28 18.26 14.11
CA ALA A 300 -7.07 17.71 15.20
C ALA A 300 -6.28 17.79 16.52
N PRO A 301 -6.52 18.81 17.36
CA PRO A 301 -5.83 18.97 18.64
C PRO A 301 -6.13 17.82 19.61
N ILE A 302 -5.31 17.72 20.66
CA ILE A 302 -5.29 16.62 21.64
C ILE A 302 -6.66 16.28 22.26
N LEU A 303 -7.55 17.25 22.33
CA LEU A 303 -8.89 17.07 22.91
C LEU A 303 -9.88 16.37 21.96
N VAL A 304 -9.52 16.20 20.69
CA VAL A 304 -10.36 15.48 19.72
C VAL A 304 -9.98 14.01 19.73
N PRO A 305 -10.89 13.08 20.10
CA PRO A 305 -10.58 11.65 20.15
C PRO A 305 -10.57 11.03 18.75
N ARG A 306 -9.56 11.37 17.95
CA ARG A 306 -9.33 10.78 16.62
C ARG A 306 -7.96 10.09 16.58
N LYS A 307 -7.83 9.06 15.72
CA LYS A 307 -6.57 8.31 15.53
C LYS A 307 -5.41 9.23 15.12
N GLN A 308 -5.68 10.29 14.36
CA GLN A 308 -4.71 11.29 13.91
C GLN A 308 -4.70 12.56 14.79
N SER A 309 -5.40 12.55 15.93
CA SER A 309 -5.32 13.67 16.89
C SER A 309 -3.88 13.87 17.35
N ARG A 310 -3.51 15.13 17.63
CA ARG A 310 -2.17 15.54 18.08
C ARG A 310 -1.12 15.70 16.98
N GLN A 311 -1.48 15.56 15.71
CA GLN A 311 -0.61 15.89 14.59
C GLN A 311 -0.94 17.27 14.04
N HIS A 312 0.07 18.11 13.90
CA HIS A 312 -0.03 19.41 13.23
C HIS A 312 0.43 19.26 11.77
N SER A 313 -0.43 18.67 10.95
CA SER A 313 -0.19 18.41 9.53
C SER A 313 -1.25 19.01 8.60
N GLY A 314 -2.32 19.61 9.17
CA GLY A 314 -3.44 20.17 8.42
C GLY A 314 -3.04 21.34 7.51
N LEU A 315 -3.76 21.48 6.41
CA LEU A 315 -3.76 22.72 5.63
C LEU A 315 -4.63 23.79 6.28
N LEU A 316 -5.59 23.35 7.07
CA LEU A 316 -6.50 24.14 7.85
C LEU A 316 -6.27 23.88 9.35
N ASP A 317 -6.50 24.88 10.15
CA ASP A 317 -6.49 24.75 11.60
C ASP A 317 -7.70 23.95 12.14
N GLY A 318 -7.79 23.82 13.46
CA GLY A 318 -8.87 23.06 14.10
C GLY A 318 -10.26 23.69 13.97
N TYR A 319 -10.36 24.92 13.49
CA TYR A 319 -11.60 25.64 13.20
C TYR A 319 -11.97 25.62 11.72
N GLY A 320 -11.08 25.10 10.85
CA GLY A 320 -11.28 25.06 9.41
C GLY A 320 -10.75 26.28 8.67
N GLU A 321 -9.97 27.14 9.33
CA GLU A 321 -9.33 28.30 8.71
C GLU A 321 -7.98 27.88 8.09
N PRO A 322 -7.66 28.33 6.87
CA PRO A 322 -6.39 28.00 6.24
C PRO A 322 -5.21 28.67 6.95
N TYR A 323 -4.09 27.97 7.01
CA TYR A 323 -2.81 28.58 7.40
C TYR A 323 -2.33 29.48 6.26
N PRO A 324 -2.20 30.81 6.46
CA PRO A 324 -1.90 31.76 5.37
C PRO A 324 -0.60 31.44 4.63
N GLU A 325 0.42 30.94 5.32
CA GLU A 325 1.73 30.59 4.76
C GLU A 325 1.59 29.43 3.77
N LEU A 326 0.84 28.39 4.15
CA LEU A 326 0.58 27.23 3.32
C LEU A 326 -0.35 27.57 2.14
N GLU A 327 -1.42 28.33 2.40
CA GLU A 327 -2.36 28.76 1.37
C GLU A 327 -1.62 29.55 0.26
N LYS A 328 -0.80 30.52 0.64
CA LYS A 328 -0.01 31.33 -0.32
C LYS A 328 0.87 30.49 -1.20
N VAL A 329 1.61 29.54 -0.61
CA VAL A 329 2.52 28.66 -1.36
C VAL A 329 1.76 27.72 -2.26
N LEU A 330 0.70 27.08 -1.77
CA LEU A 330 -0.09 26.13 -2.56
C LEU A 330 -0.84 26.79 -3.71
N ARG A 331 -1.39 28.00 -3.52
CA ARG A 331 -2.00 28.79 -4.61
C ARG A 331 -0.97 29.07 -5.70
N LYS A 332 0.21 29.58 -5.33
CA LYS A 332 1.29 29.81 -6.28
C LYS A 332 1.67 28.54 -7.05
N CYS A 333 1.85 27.42 -6.34
CA CYS A 333 2.17 26.15 -6.96
C CYS A 333 1.07 25.67 -7.92
N ALA A 334 -0.21 25.83 -7.55
CA ALA A 334 -1.33 25.47 -8.41
C ALA A 334 -1.40 26.31 -9.69
N ASP A 335 -1.15 27.61 -9.58
CA ASP A 335 -1.14 28.52 -10.74
C ASP A 335 0.02 28.24 -11.70
N GLU A 336 1.14 27.72 -11.20
CA GLU A 336 2.36 27.48 -11.96
C GLU A 336 2.55 26.01 -12.40
N ILE A 337 1.69 25.08 -11.98
CA ILE A 337 1.91 23.63 -12.16
C ILE A 337 2.17 23.22 -13.60
N TYR A 338 1.44 23.78 -14.56
CA TYR A 338 1.62 23.44 -15.97
C TYR A 338 2.92 24.02 -16.56
N ASN A 339 3.42 25.11 -16.01
CA ASN A 339 4.72 25.67 -16.39
C ASN A 339 5.88 24.84 -15.79
N ILE A 340 5.69 24.32 -14.58
CA ILE A 340 6.65 23.46 -13.89
C ILE A 340 6.76 22.09 -14.59
N ALA A 341 5.62 21.50 -14.93
CA ALA A 341 5.54 20.16 -15.52
C ALA A 341 5.86 20.11 -17.03
N THR A 342 5.95 21.25 -17.69
CA THR A 342 6.29 21.35 -19.14
C THR A 342 7.75 21.77 -19.28
N PRO A 343 8.65 20.89 -19.75
CA PRO A 343 10.06 21.25 -19.97
C PRO A 343 10.25 22.27 -21.09
#